data_ec0dce5012da67bbd429f8b78da26bf9
#
_entry.id   ec0dce5012da67bbd429f8b78da26bf9
#
_cell.length_a   1.000
_cell.length_b   1.000
_cell.length_c   1.000
_cell.angle_alpha   90.00
_cell.angle_beta   90.00
_cell.angle_gamma   90.00
#
_symmetry.space_group_name_H-M   'P 1'
#
loop_
_entity.id
_entity.type
_entity.pdbx_description
1 polymer ?
#
loop_
_entity_poly.entity_id
_entity_poly.type
_entity_poly.pdbx_seq_one_letter_code
_entity_poly.pdbx_strand_id
1 'polypeptide(L)'
;MPKMDLSKYGIKSVKEVLYNPSYEVLYNEETKPELEGYEKGQVTELGAVNVMTGIYTGRSPKDKYIVMDQNSKDTVWWTSDEYKNDNHPLSEKNWKVLKKLALKQLSGKRLFVVDGFCGTHKDTRMKVRFIMEVAWQAHFVTNMFIRPQNQEEFDQEPDFVVYCAAKAKVENYQELGLNSETAVAFNVTSKEQVILNTWYGGEMKKGMFSMMNYYLPLKGIA
;
A
#
# COMPACT_ATOMS: atom_id res chain seq x y z
N MET A 1 13.82 -13.54 15.65
CA MET A 1 13.18 -12.21 15.75
C MET A 1 11.86 -12.36 16.49
N PRO A 2 11.46 -11.44 17.38
CA PRO A 2 10.13 -11.50 17.99
C PRO A 2 9.07 -11.52 16.88
N LYS A 3 8.00 -12.30 17.08
CA LYS A 3 6.90 -12.40 16.13
C LYS A 3 6.22 -11.04 16.05
N MET A 4 6.20 -10.42 14.85
CA MET A 4 5.57 -9.12 14.65
C MET A 4 4.07 -9.24 14.93
N ASP A 5 3.58 -8.44 15.88
CA ASP A 5 2.16 -8.36 16.18
C ASP A 5 1.47 -7.31 15.29
N LEU A 6 0.53 -7.76 14.46
CA LEU A 6 -0.26 -6.91 13.59
C LEU A 6 -1.63 -6.54 14.19
N SER A 7 -1.93 -6.99 15.42
CA SER A 7 -3.21 -6.69 16.07
C SER A 7 -3.41 -5.20 16.33
N LYS A 8 -2.31 -4.46 16.57
CA LYS A 8 -2.33 -2.99 16.70
C LYS A 8 -2.85 -2.27 15.46
N TYR A 9 -2.75 -2.91 14.28
CA TYR A 9 -3.29 -2.42 13.02
C TYR A 9 -4.73 -2.91 12.74
N GLY A 10 -5.31 -3.72 13.64
CA GLY A 10 -6.64 -4.32 13.48
C GLY A 10 -6.66 -5.59 12.61
N ILE A 11 -5.49 -6.13 12.25
CA ILE A 11 -5.36 -7.39 11.51
C ILE A 11 -5.32 -8.55 12.51
N LYS A 12 -6.26 -9.51 12.40
CA LYS A 12 -6.48 -10.55 13.40
C LYS A 12 -6.07 -11.93 12.88
N SER A 13 -5.75 -12.83 13.82
CA SER A 13 -5.53 -14.26 13.53
C SER A 13 -4.52 -14.52 12.41
N VAL A 14 -3.45 -13.72 12.33
CA VAL A 14 -2.40 -13.88 11.35
C VAL A 14 -1.70 -15.22 11.53
N LYS A 15 -1.60 -16.01 10.45
CA LYS A 15 -0.97 -17.33 10.49
C LYS A 15 0.54 -17.23 10.61
N GLU A 16 1.14 -16.37 9.81
CA GLU A 16 2.58 -16.13 9.77
C GLU A 16 2.85 -14.73 9.23
N VAL A 17 3.94 -14.10 9.68
CA VAL A 17 4.46 -12.84 9.15
C VAL A 17 5.90 -13.05 8.70
N LEU A 18 6.16 -12.81 7.40
CA LEU A 18 7.51 -12.66 6.88
C LEU A 18 7.85 -11.16 6.89
N TYR A 19 8.69 -10.78 7.86
CA TYR A 19 9.09 -9.39 8.05
C TYR A 19 10.42 -9.09 7.36
N ASN A 20 10.43 -8.12 6.46
CA ASN A 20 11.58 -7.73 5.64
C ASN A 20 12.37 -8.92 5.09
N PRO A 21 11.71 -9.88 4.41
CA PRO A 21 12.37 -11.07 3.92
C PRO A 21 13.49 -10.70 2.91
N SER A 22 14.48 -11.56 2.80
CA SER A 22 15.54 -11.38 1.80
C SER A 22 15.01 -11.53 0.37
N TYR A 23 15.78 -11.04 -0.60
CA TYR A 23 15.45 -11.23 -2.03
C TYR A 23 15.30 -12.71 -2.40
N GLU A 24 16.18 -13.57 -1.87
CA GLU A 24 16.12 -15.02 -2.08
C GLU A 24 14.81 -15.62 -1.54
N VAL A 25 14.39 -15.22 -0.34
CA VAL A 25 13.12 -15.68 0.25
C VAL A 25 11.96 -15.18 -0.60
N LEU A 26 11.95 -13.92 -1.02
CA LEU A 26 10.89 -13.35 -1.86
C LEU A 26 10.81 -14.05 -3.22
N TYR A 27 11.95 -14.28 -3.86
CA TYR A 27 12.02 -15.00 -5.13
C TYR A 27 11.44 -16.42 -4.99
N ASN A 28 11.84 -17.17 -3.94
CA ASN A 28 11.32 -18.50 -3.70
C ASN A 28 9.82 -18.50 -3.39
N GLU A 29 9.33 -17.47 -2.65
CA GLU A 29 7.91 -17.35 -2.32
C GLU A 29 7.05 -17.03 -3.53
N GLU A 30 7.48 -16.12 -4.42
CA GLU A 30 6.69 -15.68 -5.58
C GLU A 30 6.70 -16.66 -6.75
N THR A 31 7.66 -17.58 -6.77
CA THR A 31 7.82 -18.57 -7.86
C THR A 31 7.38 -19.99 -7.46
N LYS A 32 6.81 -20.17 -6.26
CA LYS A 32 6.33 -21.48 -5.77
C LYS A 32 5.45 -22.18 -6.80
N PRO A 33 5.67 -23.48 -7.04
CA PRO A 33 4.89 -24.25 -8.03
C PRO A 33 3.39 -24.22 -7.81
N GLU A 34 2.94 -24.22 -6.55
CA GLU A 34 1.55 -24.25 -6.13
C GLU A 34 0.80 -22.92 -6.30
N LEU A 35 1.51 -21.82 -6.58
CA LEU A 35 0.86 -20.53 -6.85
C LEU A 35 0.18 -20.53 -8.22
N GLU A 36 -0.97 -19.91 -8.29
CA GLU A 36 -1.78 -19.78 -9.49
C GLU A 36 -2.19 -18.32 -9.76
N GLY A 37 -2.65 -18.06 -10.98
CA GLY A 37 -3.21 -16.77 -11.38
C GLY A 37 -2.25 -15.61 -11.14
N TYR A 38 -2.75 -14.53 -10.58
CA TYR A 38 -1.99 -13.29 -10.36
C TYR A 38 -0.99 -13.35 -9.20
N GLU A 39 -1.00 -14.42 -8.40
CA GLU A 39 0.01 -14.62 -7.35
C GLU A 39 1.30 -15.24 -7.90
N LYS A 40 1.21 -15.91 -9.04
CA LYS A 40 2.31 -16.67 -9.65
C LYS A 40 3.29 -15.76 -10.36
N GLY A 41 4.53 -15.75 -9.88
CA GLY A 41 5.67 -15.25 -10.63
C GLY A 41 6.20 -16.31 -11.60
N GLN A 42 6.36 -15.95 -12.86
CA GLN A 42 6.91 -16.81 -13.90
C GLN A 42 8.36 -16.44 -14.18
N VAL A 43 9.27 -17.36 -13.96
CA VAL A 43 10.70 -17.13 -14.25
C VAL A 43 10.92 -17.15 -15.76
N THR A 44 11.54 -16.09 -16.28
CA THR A 44 11.94 -15.99 -17.69
C THR A 44 13.27 -16.71 -17.93
N GLU A 45 13.64 -16.94 -19.18
CA GLU A 45 14.92 -17.56 -19.56
C GLU A 45 16.13 -16.78 -19.01
N LEU A 46 16.00 -15.46 -18.82
CA LEU A 46 17.04 -14.60 -18.28
C LEU A 46 17.01 -14.49 -16.75
N GLY A 47 16.13 -15.25 -16.06
CA GLY A 47 16.03 -15.26 -14.61
C GLY A 47 15.20 -14.13 -14.00
N ALA A 48 14.59 -13.25 -14.81
CA ALA A 48 13.64 -12.28 -14.31
C ALA A 48 12.30 -12.93 -13.96
N VAL A 49 11.57 -12.34 -13.02
CA VAL A 49 10.22 -12.81 -12.67
C VAL A 49 9.18 -11.95 -13.36
N ASN A 50 8.40 -12.56 -14.23
CA ASN A 50 7.26 -11.95 -14.88
C ASN A 50 6.00 -12.18 -14.03
N VAL A 51 5.20 -11.13 -13.80
CA VAL A 51 3.98 -11.18 -12.99
C VAL A 51 2.80 -10.57 -13.72
N MET A 52 1.61 -11.06 -13.42
CA MET A 52 0.35 -10.53 -13.94
C MET A 52 -0.25 -9.54 -12.93
N THR A 53 -0.63 -8.35 -13.41
CA THR A 53 -1.21 -7.29 -12.58
C THR A 53 -2.74 -7.18 -12.73
N GLY A 54 -3.38 -8.21 -13.28
CA GLY A 54 -4.81 -8.24 -13.52
C GLY A 54 -5.21 -7.32 -14.69
N ILE A 55 -6.38 -6.72 -14.59
CA ILE A 55 -6.90 -5.79 -15.60
C ILE A 55 -6.19 -4.43 -15.59
N TYR A 56 -5.45 -4.13 -14.51
CA TYR A 56 -4.71 -2.87 -14.36
C TYR A 56 -3.25 -3.08 -14.76
N THR A 57 -2.86 -2.50 -15.88
CA THR A 57 -1.46 -2.47 -16.34
C THR A 57 -0.74 -1.16 -15.95
N GLY A 58 -1.42 -0.32 -15.18
CA GLY A 58 -0.96 0.96 -14.65
C GLY A 58 -1.79 1.36 -13.45
N ARG A 59 -1.48 2.54 -12.87
CA ARG A 59 -2.29 3.11 -11.79
C ARG A 59 -3.69 3.44 -12.32
N SER A 60 -4.68 3.42 -11.42
CA SER A 60 -6.06 3.81 -11.71
C SER A 60 -6.40 5.16 -11.06
N PRO A 61 -6.12 6.30 -11.74
CA PRO A 61 -6.36 7.63 -11.17
C PRO A 61 -7.81 7.89 -10.81
N LYS A 62 -8.75 7.33 -11.58
CA LYS A 62 -10.19 7.46 -11.34
C LYS A 62 -10.67 6.77 -10.06
N ASP A 63 -9.90 5.81 -9.57
CA ASP A 63 -10.17 5.03 -8.34
C ASP A 63 -9.32 5.51 -7.16
N LYS A 64 -8.65 6.67 -7.29
CA LYS A 64 -7.88 7.30 -6.22
C LYS A 64 -8.76 8.23 -5.40
N TYR A 65 -8.71 8.07 -4.08
CA TYR A 65 -9.49 8.84 -3.12
C TYR A 65 -8.61 9.35 -1.99
N ILE A 66 -8.94 10.53 -1.46
CA ILE A 66 -8.30 11.09 -0.27
C ILE A 66 -9.40 11.44 0.74
N VAL A 67 -9.22 11.04 2.00
CA VAL A 67 -10.17 11.39 3.06
C VAL A 67 -10.23 12.91 3.22
N MET A 68 -11.43 13.45 3.11
CA MET A 68 -11.69 14.86 3.39
C MET A 68 -12.17 14.98 4.83
N ASP A 69 -11.30 15.44 5.68
CA ASP A 69 -11.53 15.70 7.09
C ASP A 69 -11.15 17.14 7.47
N GLN A 70 -11.21 17.48 8.74
CA GLN A 70 -10.91 18.83 9.21
C GLN A 70 -9.48 19.29 8.89
N ASN A 71 -8.51 18.36 8.81
CA ASN A 71 -7.12 18.70 8.53
C ASN A 71 -6.81 18.75 7.02
N SER A 72 -7.41 17.86 6.24
CA SER A 72 -7.13 17.71 4.81
C SER A 72 -7.92 18.67 3.92
N LYS A 73 -9.09 19.12 4.38
CA LYS A 73 -10.01 19.95 3.57
C LYS A 73 -9.38 21.20 2.98
N ASP A 74 -8.47 21.84 3.72
CA ASP A 74 -7.84 23.10 3.33
C ASP A 74 -6.40 22.93 2.82
N THR A 75 -5.85 21.70 2.85
CA THR A 75 -4.46 21.40 2.49
C THR A 75 -4.31 20.53 1.24
N VAL A 76 -5.37 19.85 0.82
CA VAL A 76 -5.40 19.06 -0.41
C VAL A 76 -6.00 19.88 -1.53
N TRP A 77 -5.38 19.85 -2.71
CA TRP A 77 -5.95 20.44 -3.91
C TRP A 77 -6.99 19.49 -4.50
N TRP A 78 -8.23 19.70 -4.15
CA TRP A 78 -9.35 18.84 -4.56
C TRP A 78 -9.72 19.03 -6.04
N THR A 79 -10.21 17.95 -6.66
CA THR A 79 -10.83 18.06 -7.97
C THR A 79 -12.09 18.95 -7.92
N SER A 80 -12.26 19.80 -8.90
CA SER A 80 -13.44 20.66 -9.05
C SER A 80 -13.81 20.83 -10.53
N ASP A 81 -14.91 21.52 -10.82
CA ASP A 81 -15.27 21.80 -12.20
C ASP A 81 -14.28 22.75 -12.88
N GLU A 82 -13.70 23.67 -12.13
CA GLU A 82 -12.69 24.60 -12.59
C GLU A 82 -11.31 23.97 -12.75
N TYR A 83 -10.92 23.09 -11.80
CA TYR A 83 -9.59 22.47 -11.75
C TYR A 83 -9.71 20.95 -11.70
N LYS A 84 -9.73 20.31 -12.88
CA LYS A 84 -9.79 18.85 -12.97
C LYS A 84 -8.46 18.22 -12.56
N ASN A 85 -8.52 17.31 -11.59
CA ASN A 85 -7.40 16.46 -11.15
C ASN A 85 -7.96 15.15 -10.57
N ASP A 86 -7.09 14.26 -10.10
CA ASP A 86 -7.47 12.94 -9.57
C ASP A 86 -7.51 12.88 -8.03
N ASN A 87 -7.62 14.02 -7.33
CA ASN A 87 -7.78 14.05 -5.89
C ASN A 87 -9.28 14.04 -5.54
N HIS A 88 -9.90 12.86 -5.63
CA HIS A 88 -11.31 12.68 -5.33
C HIS A 88 -11.54 12.63 -3.81
N PRO A 89 -12.48 13.44 -3.27
CA PRO A 89 -12.76 13.40 -1.84
C PRO A 89 -13.45 12.11 -1.42
N LEU A 90 -13.10 11.61 -0.24
CA LEU A 90 -13.73 10.46 0.41
C LEU A 90 -14.18 10.85 1.81
N SER A 91 -15.40 10.48 2.19
CA SER A 91 -15.86 10.71 3.57
C SER A 91 -15.13 9.80 4.56
N GLU A 92 -14.97 10.26 5.81
CA GLU A 92 -14.45 9.42 6.90
C GLU A 92 -15.28 8.13 7.11
N LYS A 93 -16.59 8.20 6.89
CA LYS A 93 -17.47 7.03 6.95
C LYS A 93 -17.06 5.99 5.91
N ASN A 94 -16.88 6.40 4.66
CA ASN A 94 -16.51 5.49 3.58
C ASN A 94 -15.06 4.97 3.75
N TRP A 95 -14.15 5.82 4.24
CA TRP A 95 -12.81 5.37 4.63
C TRP A 95 -12.84 4.20 5.62
N LYS A 96 -13.66 4.30 6.67
CA LYS A 96 -13.81 3.22 7.66
C LYS A 96 -14.32 1.92 7.03
N VAL A 97 -15.21 2.02 6.03
CA VAL A 97 -15.70 0.84 5.29
C VAL A 97 -14.58 0.21 4.48
N LEU A 98 -13.85 0.99 3.69
CA LEU A 98 -12.74 0.51 2.86
C LEU A 98 -11.61 -0.07 3.72
N LYS A 99 -11.22 0.60 4.79
CA LYS A 99 -10.20 0.09 5.73
C LYS A 99 -10.64 -1.22 6.36
N LYS A 100 -11.89 -1.32 6.83
CA LYS A 100 -12.44 -2.57 7.40
C LYS A 100 -12.38 -3.73 6.40
N LEU A 101 -12.68 -3.46 5.12
CA LEU A 101 -12.59 -4.46 4.05
C LEU A 101 -11.15 -4.94 3.86
N ALA A 102 -10.18 -4.01 3.79
CA ALA A 102 -8.76 -4.35 3.68
C ALA A 102 -8.28 -5.19 4.89
N LEU A 103 -8.60 -4.76 6.12
CA LEU A 103 -8.22 -5.49 7.33
C LEU A 103 -8.87 -6.88 7.40
N LYS A 104 -10.12 -7.03 6.94
CA LYS A 104 -10.79 -8.32 6.85
C LYS A 104 -10.07 -9.24 5.86
N GLN A 105 -9.69 -8.73 4.68
CA GLN A 105 -8.96 -9.51 3.67
C GLN A 105 -7.60 -10.00 4.20
N LEU A 106 -6.87 -9.14 4.89
CA LEU A 106 -5.54 -9.47 5.41
C LEU A 106 -5.58 -10.35 6.68
N SER A 107 -6.70 -10.40 7.39
CA SER A 107 -6.85 -11.21 8.60
C SER A 107 -6.90 -12.71 8.28
N GLY A 108 -6.34 -13.54 9.15
CA GLY A 108 -6.31 -15.01 8.99
C GLY A 108 -5.35 -15.50 7.92
N LYS A 109 -4.49 -14.63 7.39
CA LYS A 109 -3.57 -14.94 6.29
C LYS A 109 -2.13 -15.10 6.76
N ARG A 110 -1.31 -15.65 5.88
CA ARG A 110 0.14 -15.48 5.87
C ARG A 110 0.44 -14.17 5.17
N LEU A 111 1.24 -13.31 5.79
CA LEU A 111 1.46 -11.95 5.32
C LEU A 111 2.94 -11.64 5.14
N PHE A 112 3.22 -10.80 4.17
CA PHE A 112 4.51 -10.15 3.99
C PHE A 112 4.42 -8.73 4.54
N VAL A 113 5.36 -8.36 5.39
CA VAL A 113 5.49 -7.01 5.93
C VAL A 113 6.85 -6.47 5.53
N VAL A 114 6.86 -5.38 4.81
CA VAL A 114 8.09 -4.72 4.37
C VAL A 114 8.12 -3.30 4.94
N ASP A 115 9.16 -3.01 5.71
CA ASP A 115 9.49 -1.65 6.12
C ASP A 115 10.57 -1.10 5.19
N GLY A 116 10.37 0.11 4.72
CA GLY A 116 11.30 0.82 3.87
C GLY A 116 11.20 2.33 4.04
N PHE A 117 12.21 3.05 3.59
CA PHE A 117 12.21 4.50 3.62
C PHE A 117 11.95 5.09 2.24
N CYS A 118 11.06 6.08 2.19
CA CYS A 118 10.85 6.95 1.05
C CYS A 118 11.65 8.23 1.25
N GLY A 119 12.58 8.52 0.32
CA GLY A 119 13.56 9.60 0.46
C GLY A 119 14.90 9.15 1.05
N THR A 120 15.97 9.86 0.71
CA THR A 120 17.35 9.53 1.12
C THR A 120 17.81 10.35 2.33
N HIS A 121 17.35 11.62 2.44
CA HIS A 121 17.77 12.50 3.49
C HIS A 121 17.11 12.13 4.82
N LYS A 122 17.92 11.89 5.85
CA LYS A 122 17.48 11.34 7.14
C LYS A 122 16.38 12.17 7.83
N ASP A 123 16.47 13.50 7.75
CA ASP A 123 15.52 14.38 8.44
C ASP A 123 14.19 14.55 7.73
N THR A 124 14.10 14.14 6.45
CA THR A 124 12.91 14.33 5.61
C THR A 124 12.34 13.05 5.08
N ARG A 125 13.09 11.93 5.14
CA ARG A 125 12.58 10.60 4.71
C ARG A 125 11.43 10.13 5.59
N MET A 126 10.57 9.33 5.00
CA MET A 126 9.43 8.73 5.68
C MET A 126 9.61 7.21 5.75
N LYS A 127 9.50 6.62 6.95
CA LYS A 127 9.45 5.17 7.11
C LYS A 127 8.04 4.68 6.81
N VAL A 128 7.93 3.75 5.88
CA VAL A 128 6.65 3.19 5.43
C VAL A 128 6.62 1.70 5.73
N ARG A 129 5.51 1.25 6.31
CA ARG A 129 5.21 -0.17 6.50
C ARG A 129 4.19 -0.62 5.49
N PHE A 130 4.56 -1.57 4.65
CA PHE A 130 3.68 -2.22 3.69
C PHE A 130 3.24 -3.57 4.25
N ILE A 131 1.93 -3.81 4.29
CA ILE A 131 1.33 -5.06 4.76
C ILE A 131 0.55 -5.66 3.59
N MET A 132 0.91 -6.87 3.15
CA MET A 132 0.34 -7.50 1.96
C MET A 132 0.36 -9.01 2.04
N GLU A 133 -0.45 -9.67 1.21
CA GLU A 133 -0.55 -11.13 1.15
C GLU A 133 0.16 -11.74 -0.09
N VAL A 134 0.70 -10.92 -0.99
CA VAL A 134 1.30 -11.35 -2.25
C VAL A 134 2.81 -11.16 -2.25
N ALA A 135 3.57 -12.23 -2.47
CA ALA A 135 5.02 -12.25 -2.37
C ALA A 135 5.70 -11.29 -3.38
N TRP A 136 5.30 -11.31 -4.65
CA TRP A 136 5.92 -10.45 -5.66
C TRP A 136 5.61 -8.97 -5.44
N GLN A 137 4.50 -8.61 -4.79
CA GLN A 137 4.25 -7.23 -4.37
C GLN A 137 5.22 -6.79 -3.27
N ALA A 138 5.55 -7.70 -2.34
CA ALA A 138 6.59 -7.48 -1.33
C ALA A 138 7.96 -7.33 -1.98
N HIS A 139 8.28 -8.14 -2.99
CA HIS A 139 9.51 -8.02 -3.76
C HIS A 139 9.58 -6.66 -4.48
N PHE A 140 8.48 -6.24 -5.11
CA PHE A 140 8.38 -4.95 -5.77
C PHE A 140 8.70 -3.78 -4.83
N VAL A 141 8.06 -3.70 -3.65
CA VAL A 141 8.31 -2.60 -2.71
C VAL A 141 9.72 -2.67 -2.10
N THR A 142 10.26 -3.87 -1.92
CA THR A 142 11.64 -4.06 -1.48
C THR A 142 12.65 -3.45 -2.46
N ASN A 143 12.35 -3.48 -3.76
CA ASN A 143 13.17 -2.84 -4.79
C ASN A 143 12.96 -1.32 -4.88
N MET A 144 11.79 -0.82 -4.48
CA MET A 144 11.40 0.58 -4.69
C MET A 144 11.71 1.50 -3.51
N PHE A 145 11.95 0.95 -2.31
CA PHE A 145 12.18 1.68 -1.08
C PHE A 145 13.53 1.34 -0.47
N ILE A 146 14.12 2.30 0.24
CA ILE A 146 15.41 2.09 0.91
C ILE A 146 15.17 1.18 2.12
N ARG A 147 15.89 0.06 2.17
CA ARG A 147 15.76 -0.89 3.27
C ARG A 147 16.43 -0.34 4.54
N PRO A 148 15.87 -0.61 5.74
CA PRO A 148 16.56 -0.36 7.00
C PRO A 148 17.93 -1.06 7.03
N GLN A 149 18.97 -0.35 7.50
CA GLN A 149 20.35 -0.81 7.46
C GLN A 149 20.88 -1.26 8.84
N ASN A 150 20.22 -0.84 9.91
CA ASN A 150 20.65 -1.11 11.27
C ASN A 150 19.44 -1.29 12.20
N GLN A 151 19.70 -1.75 13.44
CA GLN A 151 18.65 -2.06 14.41
C GLN A 151 17.80 -0.83 14.78
N GLU A 152 18.40 0.34 14.91
CA GLU A 152 17.68 1.58 15.20
C GLU A 152 16.62 1.90 14.12
N GLU A 153 17.01 1.75 12.86
CA GLU A 153 16.08 1.95 11.73
C GLU A 153 14.98 0.88 11.68
N PHE A 154 15.27 -0.36 12.09
CA PHE A 154 14.26 -1.41 12.22
C PHE A 154 13.28 -1.13 13.35
N ASP A 155 13.76 -0.64 14.49
CA ASP A 155 12.96 -0.39 15.70
C ASP A 155 12.12 0.90 15.60
N GLN A 156 12.48 1.81 14.70
CA GLN A 156 11.69 3.01 14.45
C GLN A 156 10.25 2.64 14.05
N GLU A 157 9.25 3.23 14.71
CA GLU A 157 7.86 3.07 14.27
C GLU A 157 7.65 3.68 12.88
N PRO A 158 6.80 3.07 12.03
CA PRO A 158 6.53 3.62 10.71
C PRO A 158 5.76 4.96 10.80
N ASP A 159 6.17 5.89 9.95
CA ASP A 159 5.46 7.17 9.78
C ASP A 159 4.15 6.99 8.99
N PHE A 160 4.09 5.95 8.15
CA PHE A 160 2.96 5.69 7.26
C PHE A 160 2.74 4.18 7.09
N VAL A 161 1.47 3.76 6.99
CA VAL A 161 1.12 2.34 6.84
C VAL A 161 0.28 2.12 5.58
N VAL A 162 0.67 1.14 4.76
CA VAL A 162 -0.03 0.74 3.54
C VAL A 162 -0.61 -0.66 3.72
N TYR A 163 -1.92 -0.78 3.60
CA TYR A 163 -2.65 -2.05 3.57
C TYR A 163 -2.96 -2.44 2.13
N CYS A 164 -2.18 -3.34 1.55
CA CYS A 164 -2.39 -3.81 0.19
C CYS A 164 -3.22 -5.11 0.19
N ALA A 165 -4.52 -4.96 0.00
CA ALA A 165 -5.50 -6.04 -0.06
C ALA A 165 -6.00 -6.23 -1.51
N ALA A 166 -5.07 -6.54 -2.41
CA ALA A 166 -5.31 -6.63 -3.86
C ALA A 166 -6.46 -7.57 -4.26
N LYS A 167 -6.73 -8.60 -3.45
CA LYS A 167 -7.78 -9.59 -3.71
C LYS A 167 -9.17 -9.15 -3.28
N ALA A 168 -9.29 -8.09 -2.47
CA ALA A 168 -10.58 -7.61 -1.98
C ALA A 168 -11.24 -6.67 -3.00
N LYS A 169 -12.51 -6.90 -3.28
CA LYS A 169 -13.34 -6.04 -4.15
C LYS A 169 -14.31 -5.21 -3.34
N VAL A 170 -14.57 -4.00 -3.77
CA VAL A 170 -15.60 -3.13 -3.20
C VAL A 170 -16.92 -3.39 -3.92
N GLU A 171 -17.63 -4.46 -3.57
CA GLU A 171 -18.84 -4.90 -4.28
C GLU A 171 -19.94 -3.83 -4.28
N ASN A 172 -20.06 -3.07 -3.19
CA ASN A 172 -21.05 -2.00 -3.03
C ASN A 172 -20.50 -0.62 -3.39
N TYR A 173 -19.59 -0.52 -4.36
CA TYR A 173 -18.91 0.72 -4.73
C TYR A 173 -19.88 1.85 -5.12
N GLN A 174 -21.00 1.54 -5.79
CA GLN A 174 -22.00 2.52 -6.19
C GLN A 174 -22.67 3.19 -4.98
N GLU A 175 -23.00 2.42 -3.93
CA GLU A 175 -23.58 2.94 -2.69
C GLU A 175 -22.60 3.86 -1.94
N LEU A 176 -21.30 3.61 -2.11
CA LEU A 176 -20.22 4.43 -1.53
C LEU A 176 -19.85 5.63 -2.42
N GLY A 177 -20.47 5.78 -3.59
CA GLY A 177 -20.17 6.84 -4.55
C GLY A 177 -18.78 6.70 -5.19
N LEU A 178 -18.27 5.47 -5.31
CA LEU A 178 -16.97 5.19 -5.92
C LEU A 178 -17.13 4.89 -7.42
N ASN A 179 -16.05 5.06 -8.16
CA ASN A 179 -16.03 4.87 -9.62
C ASN A 179 -16.15 3.39 -10.04
N SER A 180 -15.56 2.48 -9.26
CA SER A 180 -15.55 1.04 -9.56
C SER A 180 -15.37 0.19 -8.30
N GLU A 181 -15.31 -1.15 -8.47
CA GLU A 181 -14.98 -2.10 -7.39
C GLU A 181 -13.54 -1.93 -6.85
N THR A 182 -12.74 -1.05 -7.45
CA THR A 182 -11.36 -0.77 -7.07
C THR A 182 -11.30 0.51 -6.25
N ALA A 183 -10.49 0.54 -5.22
CA ALA A 183 -10.22 1.75 -4.47
C ALA A 183 -8.77 1.82 -4.00
N VAL A 184 -8.13 2.96 -4.26
CA VAL A 184 -6.84 3.35 -3.73
C VAL A 184 -7.05 4.60 -2.89
N ALA A 185 -7.24 4.43 -1.60
CA ALA A 185 -7.66 5.49 -0.71
C ALA A 185 -6.56 5.86 0.30
N PHE A 186 -6.41 7.16 0.53
CA PHE A 186 -5.43 7.74 1.44
C PHE A 186 -6.14 8.48 2.57
N ASN A 187 -5.68 8.26 3.78
CA ASN A 187 -6.00 9.11 4.92
C ASN A 187 -4.72 9.84 5.36
N VAL A 188 -4.61 11.10 4.96
CA VAL A 188 -3.40 11.90 5.25
C VAL A 188 -3.29 12.30 6.73
N THR A 189 -4.40 12.30 7.45
CA THR A 189 -4.42 12.61 8.89
C THR A 189 -3.95 11.42 9.72
N SER A 190 -4.48 10.21 9.45
CA SER A 190 -4.03 8.98 10.13
C SER A 190 -2.77 8.37 9.51
N LYS A 191 -2.28 8.92 8.39
CA LYS A 191 -1.10 8.45 7.66
C LYS A 191 -1.21 6.99 7.22
N GLU A 192 -2.28 6.70 6.51
CA GLU A 192 -2.61 5.36 6.05
C GLU A 192 -3.07 5.35 4.59
N GLN A 193 -2.80 4.24 3.91
CA GLN A 193 -3.34 3.94 2.58
C GLN A 193 -3.97 2.55 2.58
N VAL A 194 -5.11 2.40 1.91
CA VAL A 194 -5.67 1.09 1.57
C VAL A 194 -5.70 0.94 0.05
N ILE A 195 -5.35 -0.26 -0.42
CA ILE A 195 -5.37 -0.65 -1.84
C ILE A 195 -6.27 -1.87 -1.97
N LEU A 196 -7.32 -1.76 -2.76
CA LEU A 196 -8.35 -2.77 -2.95
C LEU A 196 -8.53 -3.05 -4.45
N ASN A 197 -8.60 -4.32 -4.82
CA ASN A 197 -8.91 -4.83 -6.15
C ASN A 197 -7.98 -4.34 -7.29
N THR A 198 -6.76 -3.96 -6.97
CA THR A 198 -5.71 -3.76 -7.97
C THR A 198 -4.42 -4.45 -7.54
N TRP A 199 -3.82 -5.17 -8.49
CA TRP A 199 -2.56 -5.90 -8.28
C TRP A 199 -1.34 -5.07 -8.69
N TYR A 200 -1.57 -3.91 -9.33
CA TYR A 200 -0.50 -3.08 -9.84
C TYR A 200 0.36 -2.49 -8.70
N GLY A 201 1.60 -2.97 -8.59
CA GLY A 201 2.51 -2.58 -7.51
C GLY A 201 2.85 -1.09 -7.45
N GLY A 202 2.75 -0.40 -8.60
CA GLY A 202 2.99 1.04 -8.71
C GLY A 202 2.05 1.91 -7.86
N GLU A 203 0.90 1.39 -7.41
CA GLU A 203 0.03 2.12 -6.47
C GLU A 203 0.73 2.34 -5.11
N MET A 204 1.47 1.37 -4.61
CA MET A 204 2.25 1.50 -3.38
C MET A 204 3.39 2.52 -3.54
N LYS A 205 4.15 2.40 -4.64
CA LYS A 205 5.30 3.30 -4.90
C LYS A 205 4.86 4.74 -5.15
N LYS A 206 3.93 4.94 -6.09
CA LYS A 206 3.45 6.28 -6.47
C LYS A 206 2.54 6.90 -5.40
N GLY A 207 1.85 6.07 -4.62
CA GLY A 207 1.12 6.54 -3.45
C GLY A 207 2.04 7.25 -2.47
N MET A 208 3.17 6.66 -2.14
CA MET A 208 4.15 7.28 -1.24
C MET A 208 4.84 8.49 -1.86
N PHE A 209 5.10 8.48 -3.16
CA PHE A 209 5.55 9.69 -3.87
C PHE A 209 4.54 10.84 -3.72
N SER A 210 3.24 10.57 -3.85
CA SER A 210 2.20 11.58 -3.61
C SER A 210 2.19 12.07 -2.16
N MET A 211 2.39 11.17 -1.19
CA MET A 211 2.44 11.56 0.23
C MET A 211 3.65 12.42 0.56
N MET A 212 4.81 12.13 -0.01
CA MET A 212 5.99 13.00 0.14
C MET A 212 5.71 14.41 -0.42
N ASN A 213 5.10 14.50 -1.60
CA ASN A 213 4.68 15.79 -2.20
C ASN A 213 3.59 16.52 -1.41
N TYR A 214 2.85 15.82 -0.56
CA TYR A 214 1.89 16.43 0.35
C TYR A 214 2.56 16.91 1.65
N TYR A 215 3.33 16.04 2.32
CA TYR A 215 3.85 16.36 3.65
C TYR A 215 5.07 17.29 3.65
N LEU A 216 5.96 17.19 2.66
CA LEU A 216 7.19 18.01 2.65
C LEU A 216 6.89 19.51 2.49
N PRO A 217 6.03 19.94 1.55
CA PRO A 217 5.67 21.36 1.44
C PRO A 217 5.01 21.92 2.71
N LEU A 218 4.19 21.12 3.41
CA LEU A 218 3.58 21.52 4.68
C LEU A 218 4.62 21.77 5.79
N LYS A 219 5.83 21.19 5.64
CA LYS A 219 6.99 21.44 6.51
C LYS A 219 7.91 22.54 5.98
N GLY A 220 7.54 23.22 4.89
CA GLY A 220 8.39 24.23 4.25
C GLY A 220 9.58 23.64 3.48
N ILE A 221 9.52 22.37 3.09
CA ILE A 221 10.57 21.66 2.34
C ILE A 221 10.08 21.50 0.89
N ALA A 222 10.91 21.99 -0.06
CA ALA A 222 10.64 21.90 -1.49
C ALA A 222 11.21 20.60 -2.08
#